data_e40c8613034ca0c645032d7e05740928
#
_entry.id   e40c8613034ca0c645032d7e05740928
#
_cell.length_a   1.000
_cell.length_b   1.000
_cell.length_c   1.000
_cell.angle_alpha   90.00
_cell.angle_beta   90.00
_cell.angle_gamma   90.00
#
_symmetry.space_group_name_H-M   'P 1'
#
loop_
_entity.id
_entity.type
_entity.pdbx_description
1 polymer ?
#
loop_
_entity_poly.entity_id
_entity_poly.type
_entity_poly.pdbx_seq_one_letter_code
_entity_poly.pdbx_strand_id
1 'polypeptide(L)'
;VTARAPNTDDAHAFANLEAELNFHQPPLILSLGDVCGWFLPPLREPKSMNTSAGQLQKYAGSLLECKSLTYPHYMMPLYGPDRCVADWTERNITTYVDLQKLRDEYEWWKKNGSLKPLPARVMKYQDMDMDELLMYLDRFDGAKVISDDIENPTYNSKLYAPHPGYPLLMGLADSSTFGISFKLFRDKPSENRELWRRLDKLYSNVPVLLGQNFFNYDALFHNMLGFRVRLDHVQDTLIRHHILWPELSHKLQFMTRQYTREPYYKDEGHGWNIRHMDKYRRYNCLDACVTMEIYEAQEEEFNQRSQLR
;
A
#
# COMPACT_ATOMS: atom_id res chain seq x y z
N VAL A 1 9.51 25.42 -12.71
CA VAL A 1 10.28 24.98 -13.89
C VAL A 1 9.44 23.93 -14.57
N THR A 2 8.89 24.23 -15.74
CA THR A 2 8.14 23.29 -16.57
C THR A 2 9.12 22.23 -17.08
N ALA A 3 8.84 20.96 -16.79
CA ALA A 3 9.60 19.85 -17.34
C ALA A 3 9.63 19.95 -18.87
N ARG A 4 10.80 20.18 -19.42
CA ARG A 4 11.02 20.29 -20.86
C ARG A 4 11.12 18.88 -21.45
N ALA A 5 10.51 18.63 -22.61
CA ALA A 5 10.74 17.38 -23.32
C ALA A 5 12.24 17.21 -23.61
N PRO A 6 12.79 15.98 -23.49
CA PRO A 6 14.21 15.74 -23.70
C PRO A 6 14.62 16.18 -25.11
N ASN A 7 15.72 16.91 -25.16
CA ASN A 7 16.39 17.20 -26.41
C ASN A 7 17.48 16.15 -26.67
N THR A 8 18.20 16.28 -27.78
CA THR A 8 19.31 15.37 -28.15
C THR A 8 20.44 15.36 -27.10
N ASP A 9 20.67 16.47 -26.42
CA ASP A 9 21.71 16.59 -25.37
C ASP A 9 21.33 15.77 -24.13
N ASP A 10 20.04 15.75 -23.77
CA ASP A 10 19.53 14.92 -22.69
C ASP A 10 19.73 13.42 -23.01
N ALA A 11 19.54 12.98 -24.25
CA ALA A 11 19.74 11.59 -24.64
C ALA A 11 21.21 11.13 -24.47
N HIS A 12 22.18 12.00 -24.78
CA HIS A 12 23.59 11.73 -24.53
C HIS A 12 23.93 11.69 -23.04
N ALA A 13 23.38 12.58 -22.25
CA ALA A 13 23.56 12.59 -20.79
C ALA A 13 23.02 11.30 -20.17
N PHE A 14 21.88 10.79 -20.65
CA PHE A 14 21.31 9.53 -20.18
C PHE A 14 22.18 8.32 -20.56
N ALA A 15 22.66 8.25 -21.80
CA ALA A 15 23.53 7.16 -22.23
C ALA A 15 24.83 7.11 -21.41
N ASN A 16 25.40 8.25 -21.08
CA ASN A 16 26.58 8.34 -20.22
C ASN A 16 26.30 7.86 -18.79
N LEU A 17 25.19 8.32 -18.20
CA LEU A 17 24.80 7.90 -16.85
C LEU A 17 24.49 6.40 -16.80
N GLU A 18 23.79 5.87 -17.80
CA GLU A 18 23.53 4.43 -17.91
C GLU A 18 24.85 3.63 -18.01
N ALA A 19 25.83 4.11 -18.78
CA ALA A 19 27.13 3.49 -18.87
C ALA A 19 27.88 3.52 -17.53
N GLU A 20 27.86 4.63 -16.79
CA GLU A 20 28.45 4.74 -15.47
C GLU A 20 27.77 3.80 -14.46
N LEU A 21 26.44 3.76 -14.43
CA LEU A 21 25.69 2.88 -13.55
C LEU A 21 25.97 1.40 -13.84
N ASN A 22 26.03 1.02 -15.11
CA ASN A 22 26.40 -0.34 -15.53
C ASN A 22 27.85 -0.69 -15.18
N PHE A 23 28.74 0.28 -15.18
CA PHE A 23 30.14 0.08 -14.80
C PHE A 23 30.32 -0.10 -13.28
N HIS A 24 29.72 0.79 -12.48
CA HIS A 24 29.83 0.78 -11.03
C HIS A 24 28.91 -0.20 -10.33
N GLN A 25 27.81 -0.58 -10.96
CA GLN A 25 26.78 -1.50 -10.48
C GLN A 25 26.30 -1.23 -9.02
N PRO A 26 25.92 0.01 -8.67
CA PRO A 26 25.44 0.28 -7.33
C PRO A 26 24.13 -0.48 -7.07
N PRO A 27 23.99 -1.24 -5.97
CA PRO A 27 22.80 -2.01 -5.69
C PRO A 27 21.59 -1.13 -5.34
N LEU A 28 21.85 0.11 -4.88
CA LEU A 28 20.85 1.09 -4.48
C LEU A 28 21.16 2.44 -5.12
N ILE A 29 20.19 2.97 -5.86
CA ILE A 29 20.29 4.25 -6.57
C ILE A 29 19.32 5.23 -5.93
N LEU A 30 19.85 6.37 -5.47
CA LEU A 30 19.06 7.49 -5.00
C LEU A 30 18.84 8.48 -6.14
N SER A 31 17.59 8.68 -6.57
CA SER A 31 17.24 9.63 -7.61
C SER A 31 16.60 10.87 -6.99
N LEU A 32 17.18 12.05 -7.21
CA LEU A 32 16.70 13.32 -6.68
C LEU A 32 15.92 14.12 -7.73
N GLY A 33 14.69 14.48 -7.41
CA GLY A 33 13.85 15.30 -8.28
C GLY A 33 13.27 14.53 -9.48
N ASP A 34 12.87 15.28 -10.49
CA ASP A 34 12.11 14.77 -11.64
C ASP A 34 12.89 13.81 -12.56
N VAL A 35 14.19 13.71 -12.37
CA VAL A 35 15.08 12.84 -13.17
C VAL A 35 14.69 11.36 -13.03
N CYS A 36 14.09 10.97 -11.93
CA CYS A 36 13.64 9.59 -11.71
C CYS A 36 12.68 9.05 -12.78
N GLY A 37 11.82 9.90 -13.33
CA GLY A 37 10.86 9.54 -14.38
C GLY A 37 11.50 9.09 -15.69
N TRP A 38 12.78 9.39 -15.90
CA TRP A 38 13.50 9.09 -17.12
C TRP A 38 14.12 7.69 -17.13
N PHE A 39 14.45 7.16 -15.95
CA PHE A 39 15.22 5.92 -15.81
C PHE A 39 14.37 4.71 -15.42
N LEU A 40 13.12 4.90 -14.98
CA LEU A 40 12.32 3.82 -14.43
C LEU A 40 11.29 3.30 -15.44
N PRO A 41 11.47 2.10 -16.00
CA PRO A 41 10.48 1.48 -16.88
C PRO A 41 9.09 1.35 -16.27
N PRO A 42 8.89 1.08 -14.95
CA PRO A 42 7.55 1.13 -14.37
C PRO A 42 6.96 2.53 -14.36
N LEU A 43 7.80 3.58 -14.40
CA LEU A 43 7.41 4.98 -14.41
C LEU A 43 7.26 5.54 -15.83
N ARG A 44 7.75 4.81 -16.85
CA ARG A 44 7.55 5.11 -18.27
C ARG A 44 6.19 4.59 -18.76
N GLU A 45 5.11 5.22 -18.35
CA GLU A 45 3.90 5.12 -19.16
C GLU A 45 4.09 5.97 -20.44
N PRO A 46 3.98 5.38 -21.65
CA PRO A 46 4.24 6.12 -22.90
C PRO A 46 3.33 7.31 -23.15
N LYS A 47 2.26 7.45 -22.36
CA LYS A 47 1.22 8.49 -22.50
C LYS A 47 1.37 9.66 -21.51
N SER A 48 2.26 9.58 -20.54
CA SER A 48 2.38 10.59 -19.48
C SER A 48 3.72 11.33 -19.43
N MET A 49 4.43 11.41 -20.53
CA MET A 49 5.72 12.14 -20.61
C MET A 49 5.64 13.62 -20.21
N ASN A 50 4.45 14.15 -19.94
CA ASN A 50 4.25 15.54 -19.54
C ASN A 50 4.11 15.76 -18.02
N THR A 51 4.31 14.74 -17.17
CA THR A 51 4.09 14.89 -15.72
C THR A 51 5.11 14.13 -14.88
N SER A 52 6.39 14.42 -15.06
CA SER A 52 7.46 13.93 -14.17
C SER A 52 7.17 14.26 -12.68
N ALA A 53 6.64 15.44 -12.39
CA ALA A 53 6.25 15.85 -11.05
C ALA A 53 5.16 14.96 -10.43
N GLY A 54 4.16 14.55 -11.21
CA GLY A 54 3.10 13.64 -10.74
C GLY A 54 3.61 12.23 -10.44
N GLN A 55 4.57 11.75 -11.20
CA GLN A 55 5.20 10.44 -10.97
C GLN A 55 6.08 10.48 -9.72
N LEU A 56 6.88 11.52 -9.53
CA LEU A 56 7.68 11.69 -8.33
C LEU A 56 6.81 11.71 -7.07
N GLN A 57 5.68 12.42 -7.08
CA GLN A 57 4.77 12.46 -5.94
C GLN A 57 4.21 11.08 -5.56
N LYS A 58 3.97 10.20 -6.55
CA LYS A 58 3.49 8.84 -6.31
C LYS A 58 4.56 7.94 -5.70
N TYR A 59 5.77 8.00 -6.23
CA TYR A 59 6.82 7.04 -5.94
C TYR A 59 7.89 7.53 -4.97
N ALA A 60 7.87 8.80 -4.57
CA ALA A 60 8.84 9.34 -3.63
C ALA A 60 8.91 8.49 -2.35
N GLY A 61 10.12 8.13 -1.92
CA GLY A 61 10.37 7.27 -0.77
C GLY A 61 10.00 5.79 -0.95
N SER A 62 9.49 5.39 -2.11
CA SER A 62 9.27 3.98 -2.43
C SER A 62 10.56 3.33 -2.90
N LEU A 63 10.80 2.10 -2.43
CA LEU A 63 11.89 1.29 -2.92
C LEU A 63 11.41 0.49 -4.13
N LEU A 64 11.92 0.81 -5.31
CA LEU A 64 11.49 0.23 -6.59
C LEU A 64 12.55 -0.71 -7.14
N GLU A 65 12.17 -1.96 -7.39
CA GLU A 65 13.03 -2.89 -8.13
C GLU A 65 13.09 -2.48 -9.59
N CYS A 66 14.28 -2.21 -10.10
CA CYS A 66 14.51 -1.75 -11.45
C CYS A 66 15.24 -2.80 -12.29
N LYS A 67 14.75 -2.98 -13.52
CA LYS A 67 15.30 -3.93 -14.50
C LYS A 67 15.84 -3.23 -15.75
N SER A 68 16.06 -1.93 -15.66
CA SER A 68 16.50 -1.12 -16.81
C SER A 68 18.00 -1.21 -17.07
N LEU A 69 18.78 -1.57 -16.07
CA LEU A 69 20.23 -1.76 -16.18
C LEU A 69 20.58 -3.24 -16.32
N THR A 70 21.82 -3.53 -16.64
CA THR A 70 22.32 -4.91 -16.87
C THR A 70 22.45 -5.75 -15.60
N TYR A 71 22.17 -5.19 -14.43
CA TYR A 71 22.27 -5.83 -13.12
C TYR A 71 21.04 -5.52 -12.26
N PRO A 72 20.68 -6.38 -11.29
CA PRO A 72 19.59 -6.13 -10.37
C PRO A 72 19.92 -4.95 -9.43
N HIS A 73 19.02 -3.99 -9.32
CA HIS A 73 19.18 -2.85 -8.43
C HIS A 73 17.83 -2.33 -7.94
N TYR A 74 17.87 -1.58 -6.84
CA TYR A 74 16.74 -0.80 -6.38
C TYR A 74 16.98 0.69 -6.60
N MET A 75 15.91 1.42 -6.86
CA MET A 75 15.94 2.87 -6.89
C MET A 75 14.94 3.43 -5.88
N MET A 76 15.36 4.49 -5.18
CA MET A 76 14.50 5.29 -4.32
C MET A 76 14.39 6.71 -4.88
N PRO A 77 13.27 7.09 -5.48
CA PRO A 77 13.01 8.47 -5.88
C PRO A 77 12.78 9.35 -4.64
N LEU A 78 13.39 10.52 -4.60
CA LEU A 78 13.17 11.52 -3.56
C LEU A 78 12.94 12.90 -4.20
N TYR A 79 12.30 13.78 -3.44
CA TYR A 79 12.23 15.18 -3.83
C TYR A 79 13.61 15.82 -3.88
N GLY A 80 13.81 16.69 -4.88
CA GLY A 80 15.04 17.47 -4.99
C GLY A 80 15.18 18.51 -3.87
N PRO A 81 16.40 18.99 -3.60
CA PRO A 81 16.66 20.00 -2.56
C PRO A 81 15.85 21.29 -2.73
N ASP A 82 15.58 21.70 -3.95
CA ASP A 82 14.75 22.84 -4.30
C ASP A 82 13.33 22.74 -3.74
N ARG A 83 12.71 21.56 -3.89
CA ARG A 83 11.40 21.26 -3.32
C ARG A 83 11.43 21.25 -1.80
N CYS A 84 12.45 20.63 -1.21
CA CYS A 84 12.62 20.55 0.23
C CYS A 84 12.89 21.93 0.87
N VAL A 85 13.50 22.87 0.16
CA VAL A 85 13.68 24.25 0.62
C VAL A 85 12.38 25.03 0.54
N ALA A 86 11.59 24.83 -0.53
CA ALA A 86 10.35 25.55 -0.76
C ALA A 86 9.19 25.09 0.13
N ASP A 87 9.19 23.81 0.53
CA ASP A 87 8.12 23.20 1.29
C ASP A 87 8.63 22.51 2.56
N TRP A 88 8.25 23.06 3.71
CA TRP A 88 8.62 22.54 5.04
C TRP A 88 8.14 21.09 5.25
N THR A 89 6.93 20.74 4.79
CA THR A 89 6.37 19.40 4.95
C THR A 89 7.19 18.39 4.15
N GLU A 90 7.50 18.70 2.87
CA GLU A 90 8.32 17.82 2.03
C GLU A 90 9.74 17.66 2.57
N ARG A 91 10.32 18.71 3.15
CA ARG A 91 11.62 18.62 3.81
C ARG A 91 11.60 17.66 4.99
N ASN A 92 10.60 17.73 5.84
CA ASN A 92 10.49 16.85 7.00
C ASN A 92 10.26 15.41 6.56
N ILE A 93 9.34 15.16 5.62
CA ILE A 93 9.10 13.82 5.08
C ILE A 93 10.39 13.25 4.51
N THR A 94 11.08 13.99 3.64
CA THR A 94 12.32 13.50 3.05
C THR A 94 13.38 13.23 4.11
N THR A 95 13.55 14.11 5.09
CA THR A 95 14.61 13.98 6.10
C THR A 95 14.32 12.89 7.12
N TYR A 96 13.10 12.86 7.68
CA TYR A 96 12.78 11.99 8.82
C TYR A 96 12.13 10.66 8.44
N VAL A 97 11.65 10.53 7.21
CA VAL A 97 11.05 9.29 6.72
C VAL A 97 11.96 8.64 5.68
N ASP A 98 12.15 9.30 4.54
CA ASP A 98 12.80 8.67 3.39
C ASP A 98 14.29 8.42 3.59
N LEU A 99 15.04 9.42 4.11
CA LEU A 99 16.47 9.25 4.37
C LEU A 99 16.75 8.26 5.50
N GLN A 100 15.85 8.14 6.48
CA GLN A 100 15.95 7.11 7.50
C GLN A 100 15.79 5.71 6.89
N LYS A 101 14.74 5.54 6.07
CA LYS A 101 14.51 4.29 5.34
C LYS A 101 15.69 3.93 4.42
N LEU A 102 16.22 4.92 3.69
CA LEU A 102 17.42 4.73 2.86
C LEU A 102 18.63 4.27 3.67
N ARG A 103 18.84 4.87 4.83
CA ARG A 103 19.91 4.46 5.76
C ARG A 103 19.75 3.01 6.20
N ASP A 104 18.54 2.60 6.57
CA ASP A 104 18.26 1.25 7.04
C ASP A 104 18.46 0.20 5.92
N GLU A 105 18.12 0.55 4.66
CA GLU A 105 18.42 -0.29 3.50
C GLU A 105 19.94 -0.39 3.24
N TYR A 106 20.66 0.72 3.37
CA TYR A 106 22.12 0.74 3.20
C TYR A 106 22.83 -0.08 4.28
N GLU A 107 22.44 0.07 5.56
CA GLU A 107 23.03 -0.71 6.67
C GLU A 107 22.71 -2.21 6.52
N TRP A 108 21.51 -2.54 6.06
CA TRP A 108 21.19 -3.93 5.73
C TRP A 108 22.13 -4.49 4.66
N TRP A 109 22.26 -3.77 3.54
CA TRP A 109 23.14 -4.18 2.45
C TRP A 109 24.60 -4.33 2.91
N LYS A 110 25.11 -3.37 3.65
CA LYS A 110 26.45 -3.41 4.18
C LYS A 110 26.70 -4.63 5.07
N LYS A 111 25.72 -5.04 5.84
CA LYS A 111 25.80 -6.20 6.74
C LYS A 111 25.68 -7.54 6.00
N ASN A 112 24.81 -7.62 4.98
CA ASN A 112 24.40 -8.89 4.38
C ASN A 112 24.98 -9.09 2.96
N GLY A 113 25.58 -8.09 2.35
CA GLY A 113 26.09 -8.12 0.96
C GLY A 113 25.02 -8.21 -0.13
N SER A 114 23.74 -8.12 0.25
CA SER A 114 22.59 -8.20 -0.63
C SER A 114 21.49 -7.23 -0.19
N LEU A 115 20.65 -6.82 -1.10
CA LEU A 115 19.47 -6.02 -0.76
C LEU A 115 18.46 -6.87 0.03
N LYS A 116 17.76 -6.24 0.95
CA LYS A 116 16.67 -6.89 1.68
C LYS A 116 15.55 -7.25 0.69
N PRO A 117 15.06 -8.49 0.67
CA PRO A 117 13.97 -8.84 -0.23
C PRO A 117 12.71 -8.05 0.08
N LEU A 118 11.88 -7.78 -0.95
CA LEU A 118 10.54 -7.25 -0.74
C LEU A 118 9.69 -8.25 0.05
N PRO A 119 8.66 -7.78 0.79
CA PRO A 119 7.80 -8.67 1.54
C PRO A 119 7.16 -9.74 0.63
N ALA A 120 7.37 -11.00 0.94
CA ALA A 120 6.68 -12.10 0.27
C ALA A 120 5.30 -12.26 0.91
N ARG A 121 4.24 -12.00 0.13
CA ARG A 121 2.86 -12.13 0.59
C ARG A 121 2.16 -13.30 -0.10
N VAL A 122 1.48 -14.11 0.67
CA VAL A 122 0.56 -15.15 0.16
C VAL A 122 -0.82 -14.52 0.07
N MET A 123 -1.20 -14.08 -1.11
CA MET A 123 -2.47 -13.42 -1.39
C MET A 123 -3.40 -14.37 -2.15
N LYS A 124 -4.59 -14.61 -1.60
CA LYS A 124 -5.65 -15.42 -2.18
C LYS A 124 -6.77 -14.52 -2.67
N TYR A 125 -6.81 -14.23 -3.95
CA TYR A 125 -7.73 -13.27 -4.56
C TYR A 125 -8.41 -13.78 -5.84
N GLN A 126 -8.14 -15.02 -6.27
CA GLN A 126 -8.87 -15.67 -7.35
C GLN A 126 -10.35 -15.85 -6.97
N ASP A 127 -11.19 -16.20 -7.92
CA ASP A 127 -12.61 -16.48 -7.64
C ASP A 127 -12.72 -17.82 -6.91
N MET A 128 -12.83 -17.75 -5.59
CA MET A 128 -12.94 -18.91 -4.70
C MET A 128 -14.38 -19.43 -4.71
N ASP A 129 -14.56 -20.74 -4.75
CA ASP A 129 -15.82 -21.35 -4.38
C ASP A 129 -16.10 -21.22 -2.87
N MET A 130 -17.25 -21.70 -2.42
CA MET A 130 -17.64 -21.51 -1.02
C MET A 130 -16.82 -22.34 -0.06
N ASP A 131 -16.46 -23.57 -0.46
CA ASP A 131 -15.70 -24.49 0.40
C ASP A 131 -14.26 -23.96 0.57
N GLU A 132 -13.64 -23.48 -0.49
CA GLU A 132 -12.32 -22.85 -0.43
C GLU A 132 -12.34 -21.59 0.44
N LEU A 133 -13.35 -20.74 0.26
CA LEU A 133 -13.49 -19.53 1.07
C LEU A 133 -13.67 -19.85 2.56
N LEU A 134 -14.51 -20.82 2.90
CA LEU A 134 -14.71 -21.22 4.29
C LEU A 134 -13.42 -21.80 4.90
N MET A 135 -12.67 -22.60 4.15
CA MET A 135 -11.37 -23.08 4.58
C MET A 135 -10.40 -21.95 4.93
N TYR A 136 -10.35 -20.87 4.12
CA TYR A 136 -9.53 -19.71 4.45
C TYR A 136 -10.09 -18.93 5.65
N LEU A 137 -11.42 -18.80 5.77
CA LEU A 137 -12.03 -18.14 6.94
C LEU A 137 -11.77 -18.90 8.23
N ASP A 138 -11.65 -20.23 8.19
CA ASP A 138 -11.28 -21.03 9.36
C ASP A 138 -9.88 -20.68 9.88
N ARG A 139 -8.97 -20.25 9.01
CA ARG A 139 -7.64 -19.77 9.42
C ARG A 139 -7.72 -18.53 10.31
N PHE A 140 -8.71 -17.67 10.09
CA PHE A 140 -8.87 -16.44 10.88
C PHE A 140 -9.51 -16.72 12.26
N ASP A 141 -10.11 -17.91 12.48
CA ASP A 141 -10.60 -18.30 13.79
C ASP A 141 -9.41 -18.40 14.78
N GLY A 142 -9.45 -17.58 15.82
CA GLY A 142 -8.36 -17.50 16.81
C GLY A 142 -7.25 -16.52 16.48
N ALA A 143 -7.32 -15.81 15.37
CA ALA A 143 -6.42 -14.69 15.11
C ALA A 143 -6.59 -13.59 16.17
N LYS A 144 -5.47 -13.01 16.64
CA LYS A 144 -5.49 -11.91 17.61
C LYS A 144 -5.87 -10.58 17.00
N VAL A 145 -5.47 -10.39 15.74
CA VAL A 145 -5.74 -9.20 14.94
C VAL A 145 -6.19 -9.66 13.58
N ILE A 146 -7.21 -9.02 13.04
CA ILE A 146 -7.66 -9.19 11.66
C ILE A 146 -7.76 -7.80 11.03
N SER A 147 -7.03 -7.60 9.93
CA SER A 147 -7.21 -6.42 9.09
C SER A 147 -8.36 -6.65 8.13
N ASP A 148 -9.21 -5.65 7.99
CA ASP A 148 -10.40 -5.64 7.14
C ASP A 148 -10.37 -4.42 6.22
N ASP A 149 -10.71 -4.62 4.96
CA ASP A 149 -10.80 -3.59 3.94
C ASP A 149 -11.95 -3.89 2.99
N ILE A 150 -12.89 -2.95 2.85
CA ILE A 150 -14.06 -3.09 1.98
C ILE A 150 -13.92 -2.22 0.75
N GLU A 151 -14.08 -2.84 -0.43
CA GLU A 151 -14.09 -2.11 -1.69
C GLU A 151 -15.45 -2.13 -2.37
N ASN A 152 -15.95 -0.93 -2.67
CA ASN A 152 -17.17 -0.75 -3.47
C ASN A 152 -16.87 0.07 -4.72
N PRO A 153 -16.88 -0.55 -5.90
CA PRO A 153 -16.52 0.11 -7.15
C PRO A 153 -17.46 1.26 -7.54
N THR A 154 -18.64 1.30 -6.99
CA THR A 154 -19.66 2.29 -7.34
C THR A 154 -19.97 3.24 -6.21
N TYR A 155 -19.13 3.25 -5.18
CA TYR A 155 -19.27 4.26 -4.16
C TYR A 155 -19.22 5.65 -4.79
N ASN A 156 -20.38 6.26 -4.87
CA ASN A 156 -20.49 7.66 -5.26
C ASN A 156 -20.47 8.48 -3.98
N SER A 157 -19.37 9.16 -3.73
CA SER A 157 -19.19 10.03 -2.57
C SER A 157 -20.31 11.07 -2.37
N LYS A 158 -21.09 11.36 -3.43
CA LYS A 158 -22.26 12.25 -3.37
C LYS A 158 -23.51 11.59 -2.82
N LEU A 159 -23.59 10.25 -2.84
CA LEU A 159 -24.78 9.51 -2.42
C LEU A 159 -24.63 8.85 -1.05
N TYR A 160 -23.42 8.73 -0.52
CA TYR A 160 -23.10 8.07 0.75
C TYR A 160 -23.76 6.70 0.95
N ALA A 161 -24.04 6.01 -0.14
CA ALA A 161 -24.71 4.72 -0.12
C ALA A 161 -24.05 3.76 -1.12
N PRO A 162 -23.79 2.50 -0.72
CA PRO A 162 -23.39 1.47 -1.67
C PRO A 162 -24.57 1.24 -2.62
N HIS A 163 -24.26 1.11 -3.90
CA HIS A 163 -25.29 0.71 -4.85
C HIS A 163 -25.58 -0.78 -4.70
N PRO A 164 -26.82 -1.20 -4.40
CA PRO A 164 -27.14 -2.58 -4.04
C PRO A 164 -26.94 -3.60 -5.17
N GLY A 165 -26.61 -3.18 -6.36
CA GLY A 165 -26.40 -4.07 -7.52
C GLY A 165 -24.94 -4.36 -7.86
N TYR A 166 -23.96 -3.91 -7.06
CA TYR A 166 -22.55 -4.10 -7.39
C TYR A 166 -21.82 -4.95 -6.35
N PRO A 167 -20.89 -5.81 -6.80
CA PRO A 167 -20.16 -6.66 -5.89
C PRO A 167 -19.30 -5.80 -4.95
N LEU A 168 -19.55 -5.92 -3.66
CA LEU A 168 -18.61 -5.53 -2.63
C LEU A 168 -17.50 -6.57 -2.59
N LEU A 169 -16.27 -6.10 -2.51
CA LEU A 169 -15.14 -6.95 -2.17
C LEU A 169 -14.81 -6.75 -0.70
N MET A 170 -14.42 -7.83 -0.06
CA MET A 170 -13.91 -7.82 1.29
C MET A 170 -12.51 -8.42 1.29
N GLY A 171 -11.56 -7.65 1.78
CA GLY A 171 -10.18 -8.06 2.00
C GLY A 171 -9.96 -8.34 3.48
N LEU A 172 -9.40 -9.49 3.81
CA LEU A 172 -9.03 -9.86 5.18
C LEU A 172 -7.58 -10.28 5.24
N ALA A 173 -6.86 -9.88 6.29
CA ALA A 173 -5.51 -10.35 6.56
C ALA A 173 -5.32 -10.66 8.06
N ASP A 174 -4.62 -11.77 8.37
CA ASP A 174 -4.23 -12.13 9.75
C ASP A 174 -2.77 -11.79 10.05
N SER A 175 -2.05 -11.38 9.05
CA SER A 175 -0.64 -10.97 9.11
C SER A 175 -0.27 -10.11 7.91
N SER A 176 0.84 -9.41 7.98
CA SER A 176 1.39 -8.67 6.84
C SER A 176 1.75 -9.57 5.63
N THR A 177 1.84 -10.88 5.84
CA THR A 177 2.26 -11.86 4.83
C THR A 177 1.14 -12.75 4.28
N PHE A 178 -0.05 -12.72 4.86
CA PHE A 178 -1.18 -13.52 4.37
C PHE A 178 -2.47 -12.72 4.37
N GLY A 179 -3.16 -12.74 3.23
CA GLY A 179 -4.48 -12.14 3.06
C GLY A 179 -5.33 -12.84 2.01
N ILE A 180 -6.63 -12.59 2.10
CA ILE A 180 -7.62 -13.05 1.13
C ILE A 180 -8.47 -11.88 0.66
N SER A 181 -9.00 -11.94 -0.55
CA SER A 181 -10.05 -11.04 -1.02
C SER A 181 -11.11 -11.80 -1.80
N PHE A 182 -12.36 -11.53 -1.50
CA PHE A 182 -13.50 -12.25 -2.04
C PHE A 182 -14.70 -11.35 -2.27
N LYS A 183 -15.64 -11.81 -3.11
CA LYS A 183 -16.96 -11.17 -3.27
C LYS A 183 -17.78 -11.40 -2.01
N LEU A 184 -18.28 -10.33 -1.41
CA LEU A 184 -19.17 -10.42 -0.26
C LEU A 184 -20.55 -10.95 -0.63
N PHE A 185 -21.05 -10.68 -1.83
CA PHE A 185 -22.31 -11.18 -2.33
C PHE A 185 -22.07 -12.34 -3.32
N ARG A 186 -22.58 -13.51 -2.95
CA ARG A 186 -22.54 -14.74 -3.76
C ARG A 186 -23.80 -14.87 -4.59
N ASP A 187 -23.74 -15.63 -5.69
CA ASP A 187 -24.89 -15.83 -6.57
C ASP A 187 -26.01 -16.63 -5.90
N LYS A 188 -25.69 -17.55 -4.99
CA LYS A 188 -26.66 -18.37 -4.28
C LYS A 188 -27.01 -17.79 -2.90
N PRO A 189 -28.30 -17.64 -2.59
CA PRO A 189 -28.73 -17.13 -1.27
C PRO A 189 -28.28 -17.99 -0.08
N SER A 190 -28.13 -19.30 -0.27
CA SER A 190 -27.61 -20.20 0.77
C SER A 190 -26.15 -19.90 1.10
N GLU A 191 -25.32 -19.65 0.09
CA GLU A 191 -23.92 -19.29 0.26
C GLU A 191 -23.79 -17.93 0.98
N ASN A 192 -24.64 -16.95 0.63
CA ASN A 192 -24.65 -15.66 1.33
C ASN A 192 -24.96 -15.82 2.81
N ARG A 193 -25.98 -16.62 3.19
CA ARG A 193 -26.34 -16.85 4.57
C ARG A 193 -25.17 -17.48 5.37
N GLU A 194 -24.50 -18.48 4.80
CA GLU A 194 -23.39 -19.12 5.46
C GLU A 194 -22.18 -18.19 5.60
N LEU A 195 -21.82 -17.48 4.53
CA LEU A 195 -20.72 -16.52 4.54
C LEU A 195 -20.96 -15.43 5.62
N TRP A 196 -22.17 -14.85 5.63
CA TRP A 196 -22.49 -13.77 6.57
C TRP A 196 -22.52 -14.26 8.01
N ARG A 197 -23.01 -15.46 8.24
CA ARG A 197 -22.94 -16.09 9.57
C ARG A 197 -21.50 -16.30 10.05
N ARG A 198 -20.60 -16.68 9.13
CA ARG A 198 -19.18 -16.85 9.44
C ARG A 198 -18.49 -15.52 9.71
N LEU A 199 -18.74 -14.51 8.88
CA LEU A 199 -18.17 -13.16 9.07
C LEU A 199 -18.70 -12.53 10.38
N ASP A 200 -19.99 -12.62 10.66
CA ASP A 200 -20.57 -12.11 11.90
C ASP A 200 -19.95 -12.78 13.14
N LYS A 201 -19.73 -14.10 13.09
CA LYS A 201 -19.01 -14.82 14.14
C LYS A 201 -17.57 -14.31 14.28
N LEU A 202 -16.87 -14.11 13.18
CA LEU A 202 -15.49 -13.62 13.16
C LEU A 202 -15.40 -12.24 13.82
N TYR A 203 -16.21 -11.28 13.37
CA TYR A 203 -16.21 -9.91 13.88
C TYR A 203 -16.64 -9.81 15.33
N SER A 204 -17.54 -10.70 15.79
CA SER A 204 -17.98 -10.74 17.19
C SER A 204 -16.89 -11.23 18.14
N ASN A 205 -15.95 -12.04 17.65
CA ASN A 205 -14.98 -12.75 18.49
C ASN A 205 -13.55 -12.24 18.37
N VAL A 206 -13.17 -11.56 17.27
CA VAL A 206 -11.80 -11.10 17.08
C VAL A 206 -11.42 -10.09 18.19
N PRO A 207 -10.26 -10.28 18.85
CA PRO A 207 -9.79 -9.36 19.89
C PRO A 207 -9.47 -7.97 19.34
N VAL A 208 -8.94 -7.87 18.12
CA VAL A 208 -8.67 -6.60 17.45
C VAL A 208 -9.12 -6.69 15.99
N LEU A 209 -10.06 -5.84 15.62
CA LEU A 209 -10.41 -5.57 14.23
C LEU A 209 -9.66 -4.33 13.76
N LEU A 210 -8.84 -4.47 12.74
CA LEU A 210 -7.98 -3.43 12.24
C LEU A 210 -8.49 -2.92 10.89
N GLY A 211 -8.49 -1.61 10.70
CA GLY A 211 -8.78 -1.01 9.40
C GLY A 211 -8.01 0.29 9.17
N GLN A 212 -8.17 0.84 7.99
CA GLN A 212 -7.63 2.13 7.60
C GLN A 212 -8.76 3.10 7.30
N ASN A 213 -8.89 4.17 8.08
CA ASN A 213 -10.03 5.09 7.99
C ASN A 213 -11.37 4.36 8.23
N PHE A 214 -11.33 3.34 9.05
CA PHE A 214 -12.39 2.37 9.29
C PHE A 214 -13.68 3.04 9.72
N PHE A 215 -13.61 3.96 10.66
CA PHE A 215 -14.80 4.62 11.22
C PHE A 215 -15.56 5.48 10.21
N ASN A 216 -14.88 6.00 9.18
CA ASN A 216 -15.51 6.84 8.16
C ASN A 216 -16.00 6.04 6.94
N TYR A 217 -15.57 4.79 6.78
CA TYR A 217 -15.90 4.00 5.59
C TYR A 217 -16.40 2.60 5.95
N ASP A 218 -15.53 1.70 6.39
CA ASP A 218 -15.86 0.28 6.58
C ASP A 218 -16.93 0.07 7.65
N ALA A 219 -16.92 0.83 8.74
CA ALA A 219 -17.92 0.77 9.79
C ALA A 219 -19.35 1.02 9.27
N LEU A 220 -19.51 1.88 8.25
CA LEU A 220 -20.82 2.13 7.65
C LEU A 220 -21.34 0.89 6.93
N PHE A 221 -20.46 0.21 6.18
CA PHE A 221 -20.84 -1.03 5.49
C PHE A 221 -21.13 -2.15 6.47
N HIS A 222 -20.30 -2.34 7.48
CA HIS A 222 -20.55 -3.33 8.53
C HIS A 222 -21.91 -3.12 9.20
N ASN A 223 -22.23 -1.89 9.55
CA ASN A 223 -23.53 -1.55 10.15
C ASN A 223 -24.70 -1.82 9.18
N MET A 224 -24.56 -1.44 7.91
CA MET A 224 -25.60 -1.67 6.89
C MET A 224 -25.81 -3.17 6.61
N LEU A 225 -24.76 -3.97 6.68
CA LEU A 225 -24.81 -5.42 6.48
C LEU A 225 -25.27 -6.17 7.73
N GLY A 226 -25.37 -5.48 8.86
CA GLY A 226 -25.84 -6.05 10.12
C GLY A 226 -24.79 -6.89 10.85
N PHE A 227 -23.50 -6.71 10.53
CA PHE A 227 -22.43 -7.38 11.25
C PHE A 227 -22.23 -6.78 12.64
N ARG A 228 -22.06 -7.64 13.65
CA ARG A 228 -21.84 -7.25 15.04
C ARG A 228 -20.37 -6.93 15.31
N VAL A 229 -19.92 -5.80 14.78
CA VAL A 229 -18.56 -5.30 15.05
C VAL A 229 -18.51 -4.68 16.46
N ARG A 230 -17.57 -5.13 17.25
CA ARG A 230 -17.26 -4.56 18.56
C ARG A 230 -16.38 -3.33 18.39
N LEU A 231 -16.97 -2.14 18.42
CA LEU A 231 -16.25 -0.88 18.17
C LEU A 231 -15.14 -0.59 19.20
N ASP A 232 -15.24 -1.13 20.42
CA ASP A 232 -14.18 -1.07 21.44
C ASP A 232 -12.97 -1.94 21.12
N HIS A 233 -13.08 -2.86 20.15
CA HIS A 233 -12.00 -3.70 19.64
C HIS A 233 -11.40 -3.20 18.33
N VAL A 234 -11.95 -2.12 17.77
CA VAL A 234 -11.46 -1.57 16.50
C VAL A 234 -10.19 -0.74 16.73
N GLN A 235 -9.19 -1.02 15.92
CA GLN A 235 -8.00 -0.18 15.76
C GLN A 235 -8.00 0.42 14.36
N ASP A 236 -7.74 1.71 14.25
CA ASP A 236 -7.69 2.44 12.99
C ASP A 236 -6.29 3.01 12.78
N THR A 237 -5.60 2.55 11.74
CA THR A 237 -4.23 2.99 11.43
C THR A 237 -4.13 4.48 11.15
N LEU A 238 -5.20 5.11 10.64
CA LEU A 238 -5.27 6.57 10.45
C LEU A 238 -5.21 7.29 11.80
N ILE A 239 -6.03 6.88 12.77
CA ILE A 239 -6.10 7.51 14.09
C ILE A 239 -4.78 7.29 14.83
N ARG A 240 -4.24 6.07 14.78
CA ARG A 240 -2.94 5.72 15.37
C ARG A 240 -1.82 6.59 14.78
N HIS A 241 -1.80 6.75 13.46
CA HIS A 241 -0.83 7.61 12.80
C HIS A 241 -0.98 9.08 13.20
N HIS A 242 -2.21 9.56 13.35
CA HIS A 242 -2.46 10.92 13.82
C HIS A 242 -1.90 11.18 15.25
N ILE A 243 -1.96 10.18 16.12
CA ILE A 243 -1.38 10.26 17.47
C ILE A 243 0.16 10.30 17.40
N LEU A 244 0.77 9.52 16.50
CA LEU A 244 2.22 9.44 16.35
C LEU A 244 2.80 10.66 15.60
N TRP A 245 2.12 11.10 14.55
CA TRP A 245 2.59 12.11 13.59
C TRP A 245 1.44 13.04 13.14
N PRO A 246 0.93 13.92 14.02
CA PRO A 246 -0.27 14.71 13.73
C PRO A 246 -0.14 15.65 12.52
N GLU A 247 1.09 16.04 12.16
CA GLU A 247 1.39 16.95 11.06
C GLU A 247 1.58 16.26 9.70
N LEU A 248 1.63 14.93 9.65
CA LEU A 248 1.84 14.19 8.42
C LEU A 248 0.52 13.71 7.80
N SER A 249 0.58 13.29 6.54
CA SER A 249 -0.58 12.72 5.86
C SER A 249 -0.95 11.35 6.43
N HIS A 250 -2.23 11.13 6.73
CA HIS A 250 -2.73 9.86 7.26
C HIS A 250 -3.37 8.96 6.19
N LYS A 251 -3.14 9.26 4.91
CA LYS A 251 -3.58 8.41 3.80
C LYS A 251 -2.78 7.11 3.80
N LEU A 252 -3.45 5.99 3.47
CA LEU A 252 -2.81 4.68 3.38
C LEU A 252 -1.56 4.71 2.48
N GLN A 253 -1.63 5.37 1.33
CA GLN A 253 -0.49 5.57 0.43
C GLN A 253 0.73 6.18 1.14
N PHE A 254 0.51 7.19 1.99
CA PHE A 254 1.60 7.84 2.71
C PHE A 254 2.17 6.92 3.80
N MET A 255 1.32 6.26 4.57
CA MET A 255 1.74 5.32 5.60
C MET A 255 2.44 4.09 5.00
N THR A 256 2.01 3.62 3.82
CA THR A 256 2.74 2.59 3.05
C THR A 256 4.17 3.03 2.77
N ARG A 257 4.36 4.26 2.30
CA ARG A 257 5.70 4.85 2.09
C ARG A 257 6.52 4.89 3.37
N GLN A 258 5.90 5.26 4.49
CA GLN A 258 6.59 5.45 5.76
C GLN A 258 6.96 4.13 6.44
N TYR A 259 6.02 3.21 6.55
CA TYR A 259 6.11 2.03 7.41
C TYR A 259 6.46 0.73 6.69
N THR A 260 6.30 0.69 5.37
CA THR A 260 6.45 -0.56 4.63
C THR A 260 7.52 -0.47 3.55
N ARG A 261 7.86 -1.63 2.99
CA ARG A 261 8.69 -1.70 1.77
C ARG A 261 7.84 -1.94 0.51
N GLU A 262 6.52 -1.94 0.64
CA GLU A 262 5.62 -2.10 -0.50
C GLU A 262 5.74 -0.89 -1.43
N PRO A 263 6.04 -1.08 -2.72
CA PRO A 263 6.05 0.03 -3.69
C PRO A 263 4.66 0.63 -3.87
N TYR A 264 4.59 1.79 -4.50
CA TYR A 264 3.31 2.40 -4.83
C TYR A 264 2.46 1.50 -5.75
N TYR A 265 1.23 1.21 -5.35
CA TYR A 265 0.30 0.34 -6.07
C TYR A 265 -1.13 0.92 -6.20
N LYS A 266 -1.39 2.10 -5.64
CA LYS A 266 -2.76 2.66 -5.54
C LYS A 266 -3.46 2.90 -6.88
N ASP A 267 -2.71 3.04 -7.98
CA ASP A 267 -3.30 3.13 -9.32
C ASP A 267 -3.99 1.81 -9.75
N GLU A 268 -3.67 0.68 -9.11
CA GLU A 268 -4.35 -0.59 -9.38
C GLU A 268 -5.84 -0.56 -8.98
N GLY A 269 -6.20 0.26 -7.99
CA GLY A 269 -7.59 0.48 -7.56
C GLY A 269 -8.40 1.39 -8.46
N HIS A 270 -7.82 2.01 -9.49
CA HIS A 270 -8.53 2.91 -10.37
C HIS A 270 -9.14 2.21 -11.60
N GLY A 271 -10.24 2.78 -12.09
CA GLY A 271 -10.85 2.34 -13.35
C GLY A 271 -11.59 1.00 -13.26
N TRP A 272 -12.40 0.81 -12.23
CA TRP A 272 -13.19 -0.40 -12.02
C TRP A 272 -13.89 -0.88 -13.29
N ASN A 273 -13.63 -2.14 -13.63
CA ASN A 273 -14.27 -2.83 -14.73
C ASN A 273 -14.50 -4.28 -14.32
N ILE A 274 -15.74 -4.75 -14.44
CA ILE A 274 -16.12 -6.12 -14.09
C ILE A 274 -15.30 -7.20 -14.83
N ARG A 275 -14.72 -6.85 -15.98
CA ARG A 275 -13.82 -7.76 -16.73
C ARG A 275 -12.46 -7.95 -16.10
N HIS A 276 -12.09 -7.14 -15.10
CA HIS A 276 -10.78 -7.14 -14.45
C HIS A 276 -10.91 -7.29 -12.94
N MET A 277 -11.88 -8.06 -12.47
CA MET A 277 -12.13 -8.25 -11.04
C MET A 277 -10.94 -8.80 -10.28
N ASP A 278 -10.10 -9.64 -10.89
CA ASP A 278 -8.90 -10.18 -10.23
C ASP A 278 -7.90 -9.10 -9.85
N LYS A 279 -7.77 -8.05 -10.67
CA LYS A 279 -6.93 -6.90 -10.35
C LYS A 279 -7.44 -6.19 -9.08
N TYR A 280 -8.75 -6.01 -8.94
CA TYR A 280 -9.34 -5.34 -7.78
C TYR A 280 -9.32 -6.20 -6.52
N ARG A 281 -9.54 -7.50 -6.65
CA ARG A 281 -9.37 -8.43 -5.53
C ARG A 281 -7.91 -8.45 -5.06
N ARG A 282 -6.96 -8.46 -6.00
CA ARG A 282 -5.53 -8.34 -5.65
C ARG A 282 -5.25 -7.04 -4.90
N TYR A 283 -5.75 -5.91 -5.40
CA TYR A 283 -5.62 -4.60 -4.78
C TYR A 283 -6.20 -4.60 -3.35
N ASN A 284 -7.44 -5.00 -3.18
CA ASN A 284 -8.13 -5.09 -1.89
C ASN A 284 -7.42 -6.04 -0.91
N CYS A 285 -6.96 -7.20 -1.38
CA CYS A 285 -6.17 -8.13 -0.57
C CYS A 285 -4.84 -7.51 -0.13
N LEU A 286 -4.18 -6.76 -1.01
CA LEU A 286 -2.94 -6.07 -0.71
C LEU A 286 -3.15 -4.93 0.31
N ASP A 287 -4.25 -4.17 0.20
CA ASP A 287 -4.61 -3.14 1.16
C ASP A 287 -4.78 -3.72 2.57
N ALA A 288 -5.45 -4.85 2.73
CA ALA A 288 -5.57 -5.53 4.00
C ALA A 288 -4.20 -5.97 4.57
N CYS A 289 -3.33 -6.57 3.76
CA CYS A 289 -1.98 -6.98 4.18
C CYS A 289 -1.08 -5.78 4.55
N VAL A 290 -1.14 -4.71 3.76
CA VAL A 290 -0.35 -3.49 4.00
C VAL A 290 -0.84 -2.78 5.27
N THR A 291 -2.15 -2.73 5.50
CA THR A 291 -2.71 -2.17 6.73
C THR A 291 -2.22 -2.93 7.97
N MET A 292 -2.10 -4.26 7.88
CA MET A 292 -1.51 -5.08 8.95
C MET A 292 -0.03 -4.74 9.17
N GLU A 293 0.79 -4.63 8.11
CA GLU A 293 2.21 -4.26 8.23
C GLU A 293 2.39 -2.87 8.86
N ILE A 294 1.55 -1.91 8.48
CA ILE A 294 1.54 -0.57 9.08
C ILE A 294 1.21 -0.64 10.57
N TYR A 295 0.21 -1.43 10.95
CA TYR A 295 -0.18 -1.61 12.34
C TYR A 295 0.96 -2.21 13.17
N GLU A 296 1.62 -3.26 12.67
CA GLU A 296 2.77 -3.89 13.32
C GLU A 296 3.90 -2.87 13.56
N ALA A 297 4.22 -2.04 12.56
CA ALA A 297 5.22 -0.99 12.68
C ALA A 297 4.80 0.14 13.65
N GLN A 298 3.53 0.52 13.66
CA GLN A 298 3.01 1.48 14.62
C GLN A 298 3.03 0.95 16.06
N GLU A 299 2.75 -0.34 16.28
CA GLU A 299 2.89 -0.98 17.60
C GLU A 299 4.33 -0.87 18.11
N GLU A 300 5.29 -1.17 17.25
CA GLU A 300 6.70 -1.04 17.60
C GLU A 300 7.07 0.41 17.96
N GLU A 301 6.61 1.39 17.15
CA GLU A 301 6.87 2.80 17.41
C GLU A 301 6.22 3.30 18.71
N PHE A 302 4.98 2.90 19.01
CA PHE A 302 4.33 3.22 20.28
C PHE A 302 5.11 2.66 21.47
N ASN A 303 5.60 1.42 21.36
CA ASN A 303 6.39 0.79 22.42
C ASN A 303 7.72 1.52 22.63
N GLN A 304 8.42 1.91 21.56
CA GLN A 304 9.66 2.69 21.65
C GLN A 304 9.41 4.06 22.30
N ARG A 305 8.36 4.78 21.89
CA ARG A 305 8.04 6.10 22.48
C ARG A 305 7.56 6.00 23.93
N SER A 306 6.94 4.92 24.34
CA SER A 306 6.52 4.71 25.74
C SER A 306 7.71 4.45 26.67
N GLN A 307 8.80 3.86 26.17
CA GLN A 307 10.03 3.62 26.93
C GLN A 307 10.88 4.88 27.12
N LEU A 308 10.63 5.93 26.36
CA LEU A 308 11.33 7.22 26.46
C LEU A 308 10.69 8.19 27.48
N ARG A 309 9.58 7.81 28.08
CA ARG A 309 8.88 8.55 29.14
C ARG A 309 9.19 7.99 30.52
#